data_88795525bf79befd9e40b24bbebea2bc
#
_entry.id   88795525bf79befd9e40b24bbebea2bc
#
_cell.length_a   1.000
_cell.length_b   1.000
_cell.length_c   1.000
_cell.angle_alpha   90.00
_cell.angle_beta   90.00
_cell.angle_gamma   90.00
#
_symmetry.space_group_name_H-M   'P 1'
#
loop_
_entity.id
_entity.type
_entity.pdbx_description
1 polymer ?
#
loop_
_entity_poly.entity_id
_entity_poly.type
_entity_poly.pdbx_seq_one_letter_code
_entity_poly.pdbx_strand_id
1 'polypeptide(L)'
;KKARIHDFIMTLPDKYNTYIGERGVKLSGGQKQRVSIARIFLKNPPIMILDEATSALDNVTENEIQKSLEELGKNRTNLVVAHRLSTIKNADEIIVLTENGIEERGTHQELVEKNGIYSKLNKK
;
A
#
# COMPACT_ATOMS: atom_id res chain seq x y z
N LYS A 1 -10.84 12.96 -0.29
CA LYS A 1 -10.92 12.67 1.15
C LYS A 1 -10.46 11.24 1.45
N LYS A 2 -11.01 10.19 0.81
CA LYS A 2 -10.62 8.77 1.05
C LYS A 2 -9.11 8.51 0.91
N ALA A 3 -8.44 9.11 -0.07
CA ALA A 3 -6.99 9.02 -0.26
C ALA A 3 -6.17 9.94 0.66
N ARG A 4 -6.79 10.59 1.66
CA ARG A 4 -6.17 11.44 2.69
C ARG A 4 -5.22 12.52 2.14
N ILE A 5 -5.54 13.13 0.99
CA ILE A 5 -4.79 14.21 0.36
C ILE A 5 -5.56 15.53 0.27
N HIS A 6 -6.87 15.52 0.62
CA HIS A 6 -7.75 16.69 0.49
C HIS A 6 -7.22 17.91 1.26
N ASP A 7 -6.89 17.72 2.55
CA ASP A 7 -6.50 18.83 3.42
C ASP A 7 -5.21 19.50 2.91
N PHE A 8 -4.24 18.70 2.44
CA PHE A 8 -3.05 19.21 1.78
C PHE A 8 -3.42 20.02 0.52
N ILE A 9 -4.30 19.49 -0.35
CA ILE A 9 -4.71 20.20 -1.57
C ILE A 9 -5.34 21.55 -1.23
N MET A 10 -6.09 21.64 -0.14
CA MET A 10 -6.73 22.88 0.29
C MET A 10 -5.75 23.94 0.78
N THR A 11 -4.50 23.58 1.09
CA THR A 11 -3.41 24.52 1.43
C THR A 11 -2.71 25.09 0.21
N LEU A 12 -2.93 24.52 -0.98
CA LEU A 12 -2.29 24.99 -2.21
C LEU A 12 -2.93 26.29 -2.72
N PRO A 13 -2.19 27.17 -3.43
CA PRO A 13 -2.68 28.47 -3.89
C PRO A 13 -3.99 28.38 -4.66
N ASP A 14 -4.07 27.50 -5.64
CA ASP A 14 -5.26 27.29 -6.50
C ASP A 14 -6.00 25.99 -6.13
N LYS A 15 -5.75 25.44 -4.94
CA LYS A 15 -6.39 24.22 -4.43
C LYS A 15 -6.33 23.10 -5.48
N TYR A 16 -7.49 22.57 -5.88
CA TYR A 16 -7.58 21.50 -6.88
C TYR A 16 -7.17 21.91 -8.30
N ASN A 17 -7.11 23.20 -8.59
CA ASN A 17 -6.68 23.74 -9.88
C ASN A 17 -5.18 24.05 -9.91
N THR A 18 -4.47 23.81 -8.80
CA THR A 18 -3.03 24.04 -8.71
C THR A 18 -2.28 23.20 -9.72
N TYR A 19 -1.43 23.84 -10.52
CA TYR A 19 -0.56 23.15 -11.47
C TYR A 19 0.59 22.45 -10.70
N ILE A 20 0.73 21.14 -10.90
CA ILE A 20 1.77 20.31 -10.28
C ILE A 20 2.66 19.72 -11.37
N GLY A 21 3.96 19.63 -11.10
CA GLY A 21 4.96 19.09 -12.04
C GLY A 21 6.26 19.90 -12.04
N GLU A 22 7.05 19.75 -13.09
CA GLU A 22 8.37 20.39 -13.18
C GLU A 22 8.32 21.94 -13.13
N ARG A 23 7.26 22.54 -13.67
CA ARG A 23 7.04 23.99 -13.70
C ARG A 23 6.01 24.48 -12.68
N GLY A 24 5.55 23.62 -11.78
CA GLY A 24 4.55 23.92 -10.77
C GLY A 24 4.99 23.49 -9.37
N VAL A 25 3.99 23.30 -8.49
CA VAL A 25 4.25 22.82 -7.12
C VAL A 25 4.80 21.40 -7.16
N LYS A 26 5.92 21.17 -6.47
CA LYS A 26 6.50 19.83 -6.31
C LYS A 26 5.82 19.11 -5.16
N LEU A 27 5.35 17.89 -5.42
CA LEU A 27 4.79 17.01 -4.40
C LEU A 27 5.89 16.14 -3.78
N SER A 28 5.78 15.88 -2.47
CA SER A 28 6.57 14.85 -1.80
C SER A 28 6.22 13.44 -2.33
N GLY A 29 7.07 12.44 -2.05
CA GLY A 29 6.79 11.04 -2.43
C GLY A 29 5.45 10.54 -1.91
N GLY A 30 5.15 10.77 -0.63
CA GLY A 30 3.88 10.40 -0.02
C GLY A 30 2.67 11.13 -0.60
N GLN A 31 2.83 12.41 -0.96
CA GLN A 31 1.76 13.18 -1.62
C GLN A 31 1.48 12.63 -3.04
N LYS A 32 2.52 12.33 -3.82
CA LYS A 32 2.38 11.68 -5.14
C LYS A 32 1.65 10.35 -5.02
N GLN A 33 2.01 9.54 -4.04
CA GLN A 33 1.39 8.23 -3.80
C GLN A 33 -0.08 8.37 -3.44
N ARG A 34 -0.46 9.30 -2.56
CA ARG A 34 -1.86 9.57 -2.20
C ARG A 34 -2.68 10.08 -3.38
N VAL A 35 -2.10 10.88 -4.28
CA VAL A 35 -2.75 11.27 -5.54
C VAL A 35 -2.98 10.06 -6.44
N SER A 36 -2.00 9.15 -6.54
CA SER A 36 -2.16 7.89 -7.29
C SER A 36 -3.25 7.01 -6.71
N ILE A 37 -3.33 6.89 -5.39
CA ILE A 37 -4.41 6.18 -4.70
C ILE A 37 -5.78 6.81 -4.99
N ALA A 38 -5.86 8.15 -5.01
CA ALA A 38 -7.10 8.86 -5.37
C ALA A 38 -7.58 8.52 -6.79
N ARG A 39 -6.66 8.38 -7.75
CA ARG A 39 -6.98 7.94 -9.11
C ARG A 39 -7.55 6.52 -9.15
N ILE A 40 -7.01 5.61 -8.32
CA ILE A 40 -7.52 4.23 -8.24
C ILE A 40 -8.93 4.21 -7.63
N PHE A 41 -9.19 5.02 -6.60
CA PHE A 41 -10.56 5.17 -6.06
C PHE A 41 -11.56 5.61 -7.13
N LEU A 42 -11.16 6.53 -8.00
CA LEU A 42 -12.01 7.00 -9.09
C LEU A 42 -12.22 5.92 -10.15
N LYS A 43 -11.16 5.20 -10.52
CA LYS A 43 -11.17 4.14 -11.53
C LYS A 43 -11.91 2.88 -11.04
N ASN A 44 -11.89 2.63 -9.75
CA ASN A 44 -12.58 1.54 -9.06
C ASN A 44 -12.39 0.15 -9.70
N PRO A 45 -11.15 -0.32 -9.92
CA PRO A 45 -10.91 -1.60 -10.57
C PRO A 45 -11.32 -2.77 -9.67
N PRO A 46 -11.78 -3.92 -10.23
CA PRO A 46 -12.13 -5.10 -9.44
C PRO A 46 -10.90 -5.84 -8.90
N ILE A 47 -9.76 -5.71 -9.56
CA ILE A 47 -8.47 -6.31 -9.17
C ILE A 47 -7.46 -5.19 -9.01
N MET A 48 -6.70 -5.23 -7.92
CA MET A 48 -5.66 -4.26 -7.61
C MET A 48 -4.34 -4.96 -7.29
N ILE A 49 -3.26 -4.43 -7.84
CA ILE A 49 -1.89 -4.88 -7.54
C ILE A 49 -1.18 -3.75 -6.80
N LEU A 50 -0.67 -4.05 -5.62
CA LEU A 50 0.12 -3.15 -4.80
C LEU A 50 1.54 -3.70 -4.69
N ASP A 51 2.50 -2.97 -5.26
CA ASP A 51 3.91 -3.31 -5.20
C ASP A 51 4.65 -2.27 -4.35
N GLU A 52 5.16 -2.70 -3.18
CA GLU A 52 5.92 -1.88 -2.23
C GLU A 52 5.33 -0.49 -1.93
N ALA A 53 4.02 -0.42 -1.76
CA ALA A 53 3.29 0.85 -1.68
C ALA A 53 3.72 1.81 -0.53
N THR A 54 4.58 1.38 0.40
CA THR A 54 4.95 2.16 1.60
C THR A 54 6.47 2.27 1.82
N SER A 55 7.30 1.85 0.89
CA SER A 55 8.75 1.96 1.03
C SER A 55 9.23 3.43 1.02
N ALA A 56 10.11 3.79 1.94
CA ALA A 56 10.77 5.10 2.06
C ALA A 56 9.91 6.30 2.50
N LEU A 57 8.84 6.08 3.29
CA LEU A 57 8.02 7.14 3.86
C LEU A 57 8.26 7.30 5.37
N ASP A 58 7.98 8.49 5.90
CA ASP A 58 7.92 8.70 7.33
C ASP A 58 6.72 7.96 7.96
N ASN A 59 6.82 7.60 9.24
CA ASN A 59 5.82 6.77 9.93
C ASN A 59 4.39 7.35 9.89
N VAL A 60 4.25 8.68 9.93
CA VAL A 60 2.93 9.33 9.92
C VAL A 60 2.29 9.20 8.53
N THR A 61 3.04 9.53 7.50
CA THR A 61 2.60 9.40 6.11
C THR A 61 2.33 7.94 5.73
N GLU A 62 3.15 7.02 6.21
CA GLU A 62 2.96 5.58 6.01
C GLU A 62 1.61 5.11 6.57
N ASN A 63 1.28 5.48 7.81
CA ASN A 63 0.00 5.13 8.44
C ASN A 63 -1.21 5.69 7.67
N GLU A 64 -1.13 6.90 7.15
CA GLU A 64 -2.20 7.49 6.35
C GLU A 64 -2.41 6.77 5.02
N ILE A 65 -1.31 6.40 4.37
CA ILE A 65 -1.34 5.63 3.13
C ILE A 65 -1.90 4.24 3.39
N GLN A 66 -1.44 3.56 4.44
CA GLN A 66 -1.93 2.23 4.81
C GLN A 66 -3.45 2.23 5.02
N LYS A 67 -3.98 3.18 5.78
CA LYS A 67 -5.43 3.33 5.98
C LYS A 67 -6.19 3.59 4.66
N SER A 68 -5.59 4.36 3.75
CA SER A 68 -6.18 4.62 2.43
C SER A 68 -6.19 3.36 1.57
N LEU A 69 -5.13 2.55 1.63
CA LEU A 69 -5.03 1.27 0.92
C LEU A 69 -5.99 0.22 1.47
N GLU A 70 -6.16 0.15 2.80
CA GLU A 70 -7.16 -0.72 3.44
C GLU A 70 -8.58 -0.36 3.01
N GLU A 71 -8.90 0.93 2.99
CA GLU A 71 -10.20 1.41 2.51
C GLU A 71 -10.40 1.10 1.02
N LEU A 72 -9.35 1.31 0.21
CA LEU A 72 -9.36 1.01 -1.22
C LEU A 72 -9.51 -0.50 -1.47
N GLY A 73 -8.90 -1.34 -0.63
CA GLY A 73 -8.91 -2.80 -0.75
C GLY A 73 -10.24 -3.47 -0.49
N LYS A 74 -11.19 -2.79 0.17
CA LYS A 74 -12.50 -3.37 0.50
C LYS A 74 -13.28 -3.75 -0.75
N ASN A 75 -13.92 -4.94 -0.70
CA ASN A 75 -14.80 -5.46 -1.76
C ASN A 75 -14.11 -5.65 -3.12
N ARG A 76 -12.82 -5.99 -3.12
CA ARG A 76 -12.07 -6.30 -4.35
C ARG A 76 -10.97 -7.31 -4.10
N THR A 77 -10.43 -7.87 -5.17
CA THR A 77 -9.25 -8.75 -5.10
C THR A 77 -7.98 -7.92 -5.07
N ASN A 78 -7.16 -8.12 -4.04
CA ASN A 78 -5.90 -7.40 -3.86
C ASN A 78 -4.73 -8.38 -3.93
N LEU A 79 -3.77 -8.12 -4.80
CA LEU A 79 -2.47 -8.76 -4.82
C LEU A 79 -1.45 -7.77 -4.25
N VAL A 80 -0.85 -8.12 -3.12
CA VAL A 80 0.10 -7.24 -2.41
C VAL A 80 1.47 -7.88 -2.44
N VAL A 81 2.44 -7.21 -3.04
CA VAL A 81 3.87 -7.54 -2.93
C VAL A 81 4.44 -6.69 -1.81
N ALA A 82 4.89 -7.32 -0.72
CA ALA A 82 5.34 -6.62 0.46
C ALA A 82 6.67 -7.17 0.97
N HIS A 83 7.54 -6.25 1.36
CA HIS A 83 8.78 -6.55 2.09
C HIS A 83 8.60 -6.41 3.61
N ARG A 84 7.51 -5.78 4.06
CA ARG A 84 7.14 -5.64 5.48
C ARG A 84 6.00 -6.58 5.82
N LEU A 85 6.25 -7.50 6.74
CA LEU A 85 5.27 -8.49 7.16
C LEU A 85 4.02 -7.88 7.81
N SER A 86 4.16 -6.72 8.46
CA SER A 86 3.02 -5.99 9.03
C SER A 86 1.93 -5.67 8.01
N THR A 87 2.31 -5.48 6.75
CA THR A 87 1.39 -5.14 5.66
C THR A 87 0.50 -6.32 5.23
N ILE A 88 0.99 -7.55 5.40
CA ILE A 88 0.33 -8.76 4.87
C ILE A 88 -0.25 -9.68 5.94
N LYS A 89 -0.07 -9.38 7.23
CA LYS A 89 -0.59 -10.23 8.34
C LYS A 89 -2.08 -10.52 8.25
N ASN A 90 -2.85 -9.58 7.72
CA ASN A 90 -4.30 -9.69 7.59
C ASN A 90 -4.76 -10.15 6.19
N ALA A 91 -3.83 -10.63 5.36
CA ALA A 91 -4.19 -11.18 4.05
C ALA A 91 -4.94 -12.51 4.21
N ASP A 92 -5.92 -12.75 3.34
CA ASP A 92 -6.66 -14.01 3.31
C ASP A 92 -5.75 -15.18 2.95
N GLU A 93 -4.72 -14.91 2.13
CA GLU A 93 -3.71 -15.87 1.74
C GLU A 93 -2.37 -15.19 1.56
N ILE A 94 -1.31 -15.80 2.06
CA ILE A 94 0.07 -15.39 1.92
C ILE A 94 0.81 -16.45 1.10
N ILE A 95 1.58 -16.01 0.12
CA ILE A 95 2.41 -16.86 -0.72
C ILE A 95 3.86 -16.44 -0.53
N VAL A 96 4.73 -17.38 -0.15
CA VAL A 96 6.16 -17.16 -0.05
C VAL A 96 6.83 -17.64 -1.31
N LEU A 97 7.44 -16.70 -2.04
CA LEU A 97 8.18 -16.97 -3.27
C LEU A 97 9.69 -16.95 -2.99
N THR A 98 10.38 -17.91 -3.57
CA THR A 98 11.85 -17.99 -3.63
C THR A 98 12.29 -18.20 -5.09
N GLU A 99 13.57 -18.32 -5.31
CA GLU A 99 14.13 -18.70 -6.63
C GLU A 99 13.63 -20.08 -7.12
N ASN A 100 13.19 -20.95 -6.19
CA ASN A 100 12.63 -22.26 -6.50
C ASN A 100 11.11 -22.24 -6.76
N GLY A 101 10.47 -21.08 -6.72
CA GLY A 101 9.04 -20.90 -6.91
C GLY A 101 8.27 -20.70 -5.61
N ILE A 102 7.04 -21.23 -5.54
CA ILE A 102 6.18 -21.14 -4.35
C ILE A 102 6.63 -22.17 -3.33
N GLU A 103 7.18 -21.73 -2.21
CA GLU A 103 7.67 -22.57 -1.12
C GLU A 103 6.61 -22.76 -0.02
N GLU A 104 5.88 -21.71 0.30
CA GLU A 104 4.85 -21.75 1.34
C GLU A 104 3.60 -20.99 0.89
N ARG A 105 2.45 -21.47 1.35
CA ARG A 105 1.15 -20.90 1.09
C ARG A 105 0.23 -21.14 2.27
N GLY A 106 -0.52 -20.12 2.70
CA GLY A 106 -1.48 -20.20 3.81
C GLY A 106 -1.77 -18.85 4.44
N THR A 107 -2.53 -18.85 5.52
CA THR A 107 -2.77 -17.68 6.35
C THR A 107 -1.55 -17.35 7.22
N HIS A 108 -1.53 -16.16 7.80
CA HIS A 108 -0.47 -15.76 8.75
C HIS A 108 -0.28 -16.79 9.86
N GLN A 109 -1.38 -17.23 10.48
CA GLN A 109 -1.32 -18.18 11.60
C GLN A 109 -0.76 -19.54 11.20
N GLU A 110 -1.26 -20.10 10.10
CA GLU A 110 -0.78 -21.38 9.56
C GLU A 110 0.71 -21.35 9.25
N LEU A 111 1.19 -20.26 8.63
CA LEU A 111 2.60 -20.12 8.24
C LEU A 111 3.53 -19.87 9.45
N VAL A 112 3.04 -19.20 10.50
CA VAL A 112 3.80 -19.04 11.76
C VAL A 112 3.94 -20.40 12.47
N GLU A 113 2.86 -21.19 12.56
CA GLU A 113 2.85 -22.52 13.20
C GLU A 113 3.74 -23.53 12.45
N LYS A 114 3.82 -23.40 11.12
CA LYS A 114 4.64 -24.24 10.25
C LYS A 114 6.15 -24.13 10.50
N ASN A 115 6.58 -23.04 11.16
CA ASN A 115 7.99 -22.75 11.47
C ASN A 115 8.94 -22.78 10.25
N GLY A 116 8.43 -22.44 9.07
CA GLY A 116 9.14 -22.40 7.81
C GLY A 116 9.86 -21.06 7.53
N ILE A 117 9.93 -20.71 6.25
CA ILE A 117 10.58 -19.48 5.77
C ILE A 117 9.83 -18.24 6.30
N TYR A 118 8.50 -18.23 6.18
CA TYR A 118 7.66 -17.13 6.66
C TYR A 118 7.85 -16.88 8.16
N SER A 119 7.85 -17.94 8.97
CA SER A 119 8.03 -17.82 10.42
C SER A 119 9.39 -17.22 10.78
N LYS A 120 10.45 -17.57 10.05
CA LYS A 120 11.80 -17.00 10.24
C LYS A 120 11.85 -15.51 9.90
N LEU A 121 11.15 -15.10 8.84
CA LEU A 121 11.03 -13.69 8.45
C LEU A 121 10.24 -12.89 9.49
N ASN A 122 9.23 -13.48 10.11
CA ASN A 122 8.39 -12.82 11.12
C ASN A 122 9.08 -12.64 12.50
N LYS A 123 10.19 -13.33 12.75
CA LYS A 123 10.97 -13.23 14.00
C LYS A 123 12.08 -12.17 13.94
N LYS A 124 12.33 -11.58 12.79
CA LYS A 124 13.27 -10.47 12.59
C LYS A 124 12.56 -9.11 12.73
#